data_61a160a10624aa98eb4207a2306af8e0
#
_entry.id   61a160a10624aa98eb4207a2306af8e0
#
_cell.length_a   1.000
_cell.length_b   1.000
_cell.length_c   1.000
_cell.angle_alpha   90.00
_cell.angle_beta   90.00
_cell.angle_gamma   90.00
#
_symmetry.space_group_name_H-M   'P 1'
#
loop_
_entity.id
_entity.type
_entity.pdbx_description
1 polymer ?
#
loop_
_entity_poly.entity_id
_entity_poly.type
_entity_poly.pdbx_seq_one_letter_code
_entity_poly.pdbx_strand_id
1 'polypeptide(L)'
;MDAVGGDTLAWLTTTMMYNGCIASSGLAGGTHLQTTVLPFILRGVKLLGIESVMCPMPTRREVWRRLGADLKPAALKEIAQPIGMEALPGAFATLLKGGARGRFVVNVGES
;
A
#
# COMPACT_ATOMS: atom_id res chain seq x y z
N MET A 1 3.57 -5.39 -3.12
CA MET A 1 2.34 -4.94 -2.45
C MET A 1 1.46 -4.26 -3.48
N ASP A 2 0.17 -4.55 -3.45
CA ASP A 2 -0.82 -3.98 -4.37
C ASP A 2 -1.92 -3.25 -3.57
N ALA A 3 -2.18 -2.00 -3.94
CA ALA A 3 -3.25 -1.17 -3.41
C ALA A 3 -4.24 -0.74 -4.52
N VAL A 4 -4.07 -1.28 -5.72
CA VAL A 4 -4.80 -0.85 -6.92
C VAL A 4 -5.93 -1.81 -7.26
N GLY A 5 -5.68 -3.11 -7.19
CA GLY A 5 -6.66 -4.10 -7.62
C GLY A 5 -6.86 -4.12 -9.14
N GLY A 6 -8.02 -4.61 -9.59
CA GLY A 6 -8.41 -4.60 -10.99
C GLY A 6 -7.39 -5.20 -11.93
N ASP A 7 -7.22 -4.58 -13.09
CA ASP A 7 -6.29 -5.03 -14.14
C ASP A 7 -4.82 -5.03 -13.68
N THR A 8 -4.45 -4.11 -12.80
CA THR A 8 -3.09 -4.07 -12.23
C THR A 8 -2.80 -5.33 -11.42
N LEU A 9 -3.72 -5.75 -10.56
CA LEU A 9 -3.56 -6.98 -9.79
C LEU A 9 -3.57 -8.21 -10.71
N ALA A 10 -4.42 -8.25 -11.72
CA ALA A 10 -4.45 -9.31 -12.72
C ALA A 10 -3.09 -9.43 -13.42
N TRP A 11 -2.55 -8.31 -13.88
CA TRP A 11 -1.22 -8.26 -14.51
C TRP A 11 -0.12 -8.72 -13.55
N LEU A 12 -0.12 -8.30 -12.29
CA LEU A 12 0.84 -8.73 -11.28
C LEU A 12 0.85 -10.25 -11.11
N THR A 13 -0.31 -10.92 -11.12
CA THR A 13 -0.34 -12.38 -11.01
C THR A 13 0.41 -13.06 -12.14
N THR A 14 0.41 -12.48 -13.33
CA THR A 14 1.07 -13.05 -14.52
C THR A 14 2.57 -12.79 -14.59
N THR A 15 3.07 -11.74 -13.92
CA THR A 15 4.47 -11.28 -13.99
C THR A 15 5.32 -11.65 -12.78
N MET A 16 4.69 -12.16 -11.70
CA MET A 16 5.41 -12.56 -10.49
C MET A 16 6.43 -13.67 -10.75
N MET A 17 7.54 -13.60 -10.03
CA MET A 17 8.54 -14.68 -9.99
C MET A 17 7.97 -15.95 -9.35
N TYR A 18 8.62 -17.09 -9.60
CA TYR A 18 8.30 -18.36 -8.94
C TYR A 18 8.25 -18.20 -7.41
N ASN A 19 7.22 -18.76 -6.81
CA ASN A 19 6.92 -18.68 -5.38
C ASN A 19 6.72 -17.25 -4.84
N GLY A 20 6.59 -16.26 -5.72
CA GLY A 20 6.36 -14.87 -5.34
C GLY A 20 5.05 -14.68 -4.58
N CYS A 21 5.00 -13.61 -3.80
CA CYS A 21 3.83 -13.26 -2.99
C CYS A 21 3.34 -11.84 -3.32
N ILE A 22 2.04 -11.71 -3.54
CA ILE A 22 1.35 -10.44 -3.71
C ILE A 22 0.52 -10.20 -2.43
N ALA A 23 0.79 -9.10 -1.73
CA ALA A 23 -0.05 -8.62 -0.63
C ALA A 23 -1.00 -7.56 -1.18
N SER A 24 -2.29 -7.88 -1.26
CA SER A 24 -3.31 -6.98 -1.78
C SER A 24 -4.03 -6.28 -0.62
N SER A 25 -4.01 -4.95 -0.62
CA SER A 25 -4.52 -4.11 0.47
C SER A 25 -5.47 -3.01 0.01
N GLY A 26 -5.75 -2.91 -1.29
CA GLY A 26 -6.63 -1.86 -1.82
C GLY A 26 -7.21 -2.19 -3.18
N LEU A 27 -8.08 -1.31 -3.66
CA LEU A 27 -8.90 -1.49 -4.86
C LEU A 27 -9.10 -0.18 -5.65
N ALA A 28 -8.11 0.70 -5.63
CA ALA A 28 -8.22 2.03 -6.24
C ALA A 28 -8.50 1.99 -7.77
N GLY A 29 -8.07 0.93 -8.45
CA GLY A 29 -8.31 0.71 -9.88
C GLY A 29 -9.48 -0.23 -10.19
N GLY A 30 -10.10 -0.83 -9.17
CA GLY A 30 -11.26 -1.71 -9.35
C GLY A 30 -11.31 -2.88 -8.39
N THR A 31 -12.48 -3.50 -8.29
CA THR A 31 -12.77 -4.61 -7.37
C THR A 31 -12.66 -5.97 -8.03
N HIS A 32 -12.75 -6.05 -9.36
CA HIS A 32 -12.72 -7.30 -10.09
C HIS A 32 -11.28 -7.76 -10.32
N LEU A 33 -11.05 -9.06 -10.15
CA LEU A 33 -9.77 -9.71 -10.48
C LEU A 33 -10.03 -10.73 -11.59
N GLN A 34 -9.62 -10.39 -12.81
CA GLN A 34 -9.69 -11.30 -13.93
C GLN A 34 -8.35 -11.98 -14.16
N THR A 35 -8.22 -13.21 -13.68
CA THR A 35 -7.01 -14.01 -13.81
C THR A 35 -7.38 -15.48 -14.01
N THR A 36 -6.37 -16.34 -14.20
CA THR A 36 -6.52 -17.78 -14.30
C THR A 36 -5.84 -18.47 -13.12
N VAL A 37 -6.02 -19.76 -12.96
CA VAL A 37 -5.31 -20.53 -11.92
C VAL A 37 -3.84 -20.78 -12.27
N LEU A 38 -3.42 -20.55 -13.51
CA LEU A 38 -2.08 -20.88 -14.01
C LEU A 38 -0.93 -20.24 -13.21
N PRO A 39 -0.96 -18.94 -12.85
CA PRO A 39 0.08 -18.35 -12.01
C PRO A 39 0.27 -19.09 -10.68
N PHE A 40 -0.83 -19.54 -10.10
CA PHE A 40 -0.83 -20.21 -8.79
C PHE A 40 -0.30 -21.64 -8.88
N ILE A 41 -0.79 -22.43 -9.82
CA ILE A 41 -0.43 -23.87 -9.90
C ILE A 41 0.90 -24.11 -10.62
N LEU A 42 1.29 -23.28 -11.60
CA LEU A 42 2.53 -23.48 -12.37
C LEU A 42 3.73 -22.77 -11.76
N ARG A 43 3.51 -21.65 -11.04
CA ARG A 43 4.61 -20.85 -10.50
C ARG A 43 4.52 -20.66 -8.98
N GLY A 44 3.53 -21.23 -8.32
CA GLY A 44 3.37 -21.13 -6.87
C GLY A 44 3.17 -19.68 -6.38
N VAL A 45 2.62 -18.80 -7.23
CA VAL A 45 2.31 -17.41 -6.85
C VAL A 45 1.29 -17.42 -5.71
N LYS A 46 1.51 -16.59 -4.72
CA LYS A 46 0.61 -16.43 -3.56
C LYS A 46 -0.08 -15.08 -3.65
N LEU A 47 -1.38 -15.06 -3.47
CA LEU A 47 -2.17 -13.84 -3.33
C LEU A 47 -2.74 -13.79 -1.91
N LEU A 48 -2.29 -12.82 -1.13
CA LEU A 48 -2.69 -12.63 0.27
C LEU A 48 -3.52 -11.35 0.39
N GLY A 49 -4.75 -11.49 0.88
CA GLY A 49 -5.56 -10.35 1.30
C GLY A 49 -5.03 -9.77 2.61
N ILE A 50 -4.92 -8.45 2.66
CA ILE A 50 -4.51 -7.71 3.86
C ILE A 50 -5.75 -6.99 4.41
N GLU A 51 -6.39 -7.64 5.38
CA GLU A 51 -7.50 -7.03 6.12
C GLU A 51 -6.92 -6.17 7.26
N SER A 52 -6.93 -4.84 7.05
CA SER A 52 -6.33 -3.90 8.00
C SER A 52 -7.34 -3.25 8.94
N VAL A 53 -8.63 -3.33 8.64
CA VAL A 53 -9.69 -2.66 9.42
C VAL A 53 -9.95 -3.41 10.72
N MET A 54 -10.21 -4.71 10.64
CA MET A 54 -10.50 -5.57 11.79
C MET A 54 -9.26 -6.29 12.35
N CYS A 55 -8.06 -5.83 11.97
CA CYS A 55 -6.81 -6.42 12.45
C CYS A 55 -6.79 -6.43 14.00
N PRO A 56 -6.61 -7.59 14.65
CA PRO A 56 -6.55 -7.67 16.11
C PRO A 56 -5.47 -6.76 16.69
N MET A 57 -5.80 -6.08 17.80
CA MET A 57 -4.89 -5.10 18.41
C MET A 57 -3.50 -5.66 18.78
N PRO A 58 -3.36 -6.90 19.29
CA PRO A 58 -2.03 -7.47 19.53
C PRO A 58 -1.19 -7.55 18.25
N THR A 59 -1.76 -8.03 17.14
CA THR A 59 -1.10 -8.10 15.84
C THR A 59 -0.74 -6.70 15.33
N ARG A 60 -1.68 -5.75 15.42
CA ARG A 60 -1.47 -4.36 15.02
C ARG A 60 -0.31 -3.72 15.79
N ARG A 61 -0.24 -3.91 17.10
CA ARG A 61 0.85 -3.38 17.95
C ARG A 61 2.19 -3.98 17.56
N GLU A 62 2.24 -5.28 17.29
CA GLU A 62 3.46 -5.93 16.86
C GLU A 62 3.94 -5.43 15.50
N VAL A 63 3.03 -5.24 14.53
CA VAL A 63 3.36 -4.63 13.22
C VAL A 63 3.94 -3.23 13.41
N TRP A 64 3.30 -2.38 14.22
CA TRP A 64 3.80 -1.03 14.48
C TRP A 64 5.15 -1.03 15.19
N ARG A 65 5.35 -1.94 16.14
CA ARG A 65 6.65 -2.11 16.80
C ARG A 65 7.75 -2.42 15.77
N ARG A 66 7.48 -3.32 14.85
CA ARG A 66 8.41 -3.69 13.79
C ARG A 66 8.64 -2.57 12.78
N LEU A 67 7.59 -1.83 12.41
CA LEU A 67 7.73 -0.64 11.55
C LEU A 67 8.58 0.45 12.18
N GLY A 68 8.62 0.53 13.51
CA GLY A 68 9.51 1.42 14.26
C GLY A 68 10.96 0.90 14.41
N ALA A 69 11.21 -0.36 14.09
CA ALA A 69 12.48 -1.06 14.32
C ALA A 69 13.03 -1.69 13.02
N ASP A 70 12.92 -3.00 12.92
CA ASP A 70 13.54 -3.80 11.85
C ASP A 70 12.92 -3.61 10.45
N LEU A 71 11.65 -3.16 10.38
CA LEU A 71 10.96 -2.85 9.13
C LEU A 71 10.91 -1.34 8.83
N LYS A 72 11.63 -0.51 9.58
CA LYS A 72 11.64 0.93 9.35
C LYS A 72 12.29 1.24 7.99
N PRO A 73 11.58 1.93 7.07
CA PRO A 73 12.14 2.30 5.78
C PRO A 73 13.35 3.23 5.95
N ALA A 74 14.47 2.92 5.30
CA ALA A 74 15.67 3.77 5.33
C ALA A 74 15.37 5.17 4.79
N ALA A 75 14.54 5.28 3.75
CA ALA A 75 14.14 6.52 3.09
C ALA A 75 12.92 7.19 3.74
N LEU A 76 12.58 6.91 5.01
CA LEU A 76 11.38 7.44 5.64
C LEU A 76 11.30 8.98 5.58
N LYS A 77 12.42 9.68 5.74
CA LYS A 77 12.49 11.14 5.66
C LYS A 77 12.23 11.68 4.26
N GLU A 78 12.53 10.90 3.23
CA GLU A 78 12.27 11.26 1.82
C GLU A 78 10.82 10.97 1.42
N ILE A 79 10.19 10.00 2.09
CA ILE A 79 8.80 9.64 1.88
C ILE A 79 7.86 10.66 2.52
N ALA A 80 8.18 11.13 3.73
CA ALA A 80 7.37 12.05 4.49
C ALA A 80 7.60 13.50 3.98
N GLN A 81 6.50 14.16 3.60
CA GLN A 81 6.48 15.58 3.21
C GLN A 81 5.66 16.35 4.23
N PRO A 82 6.29 16.98 5.23
CA PRO A 82 5.57 17.79 6.21
C PRO A 82 4.94 19.01 5.53
N ILE A 83 3.67 19.26 5.81
CA ILE A 83 2.92 20.41 5.33
C ILE A 83 2.11 21.02 6.48
N GLY A 84 1.84 22.33 6.42
CA GLY A 84 0.87 22.97 7.30
C GLY A 84 -0.56 22.80 6.82
N MET A 85 -1.52 23.19 7.67
CA MET A 85 -2.96 23.11 7.34
C MET A 85 -3.34 23.97 6.12
N GLU A 86 -2.67 25.10 5.93
CA GLU A 86 -2.88 26.03 4.82
C GLU A 86 -2.51 25.43 3.46
N ALA A 87 -1.63 24.43 3.43
CA ALA A 87 -1.20 23.75 2.20
C ALA A 87 -2.15 22.62 1.76
N LEU A 88 -3.15 22.25 2.57
CA LEU A 88 -4.07 21.15 2.29
C LEU A 88 -4.80 21.27 0.95
N PRO A 89 -5.33 22.43 0.53
CA PRO A 89 -6.02 22.52 -0.77
C PRO A 89 -5.12 22.14 -1.94
N GLY A 90 -3.84 22.57 -1.90
CA GLY A 90 -2.84 22.21 -2.92
C GLY A 90 -2.46 20.73 -2.87
N ALA A 91 -2.34 20.16 -1.68
CA ALA A 91 -2.08 18.74 -1.48
C ALA A 91 -3.23 17.88 -2.05
N PHE A 92 -4.49 18.25 -1.81
CA PHE A 92 -5.65 17.56 -2.38
C PHE A 92 -5.67 17.64 -3.90
N ALA A 93 -5.41 18.81 -4.48
CA ALA A 93 -5.34 18.95 -5.93
C ALA A 93 -4.26 18.04 -6.54
N THR A 94 -3.11 17.91 -5.88
CA THR A 94 -2.00 17.05 -6.30
C THR A 94 -2.40 15.56 -6.21
N LEU A 95 -3.03 15.15 -5.11
CA LEU A 95 -3.52 13.78 -4.92
C LEU A 95 -4.54 13.38 -5.98
N LEU A 96 -5.52 14.25 -6.24
CA LEU A 96 -6.59 13.99 -7.22
C LEU A 96 -6.06 13.87 -8.65
N LYS A 97 -4.95 14.54 -8.97
CA LYS A 97 -4.26 14.42 -10.26
C LYS A 97 -3.32 13.21 -10.34
N GLY A 98 -3.21 12.41 -9.27
CA GLY A 98 -2.26 11.29 -9.21
C GLY A 98 -0.78 11.71 -9.17
N GLY A 99 -0.49 13.00 -8.90
CA GLY A 99 0.88 13.54 -8.91
C GLY A 99 1.60 13.44 -7.57
N ALA A 100 0.94 12.95 -6.52
CA ALA A 100 1.55 12.85 -5.20
C ALA A 100 2.55 11.68 -5.15
N ARG A 101 3.75 11.96 -4.64
CA ARG A 101 4.77 10.96 -4.35
C ARG A 101 5.08 10.98 -2.85
N GLY A 102 5.11 9.80 -2.22
CA GLY A 102 5.32 9.69 -0.79
C GLY A 102 4.05 9.96 0.03
N ARG A 103 4.20 10.70 1.13
CA ARG A 103 3.11 11.00 2.07
C ARG A 103 3.15 12.46 2.50
N PHE A 104 2.05 13.16 2.35
CA PHE A 104 1.86 14.42 3.05
C PHE A 104 1.60 14.14 4.53
N VAL A 105 2.37 14.76 5.40
CA VAL A 105 2.21 14.68 6.86
C VAL A 105 1.79 16.07 7.32
N VAL A 106 0.52 16.18 7.69
CA VAL A 106 -0.04 17.49 8.08
C VAL A 106 0.35 17.82 9.51
N ASN A 107 1.05 18.94 9.69
CA ASN A 107 1.24 19.52 11.01
C ASN A 107 -0.03 20.30 11.39
N VAL A 108 -0.75 19.80 12.38
CA VAL A 108 -2.02 20.41 12.84
C VAL A 108 -1.81 21.59 13.81
N GLY A 109 -0.59 22.05 13.99
CA GLY A 109 -0.21 23.15 14.84
C GLY A 109 0.35 22.69 16.18
N GLU A 110 1.30 23.46 16.69
CA GLU A 110 1.61 23.46 18.10
C GLU A 110 0.57 24.34 18.79
N SER A 111 -0.10 23.77 19.78
CA SER A 111 -1.01 24.48 20.67
C SER A 111 -0.23 25.45 21.55
#